data_fa6c6630525376eda7640dca6bd38e65
#
_entry.id   fa6c6630525376eda7640dca6bd38e65
#
_cell.length_a   1.000
_cell.length_b   1.000
_cell.length_c   1.000
_cell.angle_alpha   90.00
_cell.angle_beta   90.00
_cell.angle_gamma   90.00
#
_symmetry.space_group_name_H-M   'P 1'
#
loop_
_entity.id
_entity.type
_entity.pdbx_description
1 polymer ?
#
loop_
_entity_poly.entity_id
_entity_poly.type
_entity_poly.pdbx_seq_one_letter_code
_entity_poly.pdbx_strand_id
1 'polypeptide(L)'
;MADIINNIVGGRYYILELIGRGGSAIVYKARDIHNGGIYALKKYITSDPANRKRLLEGMERELEVLKNCTHPVLPKIFDLIKIEDAFFLVMEYIDGINLKKYVDEYGTLSTKMLVKVMEQVCSGFYYLHSLSPAIVYRDLKPANIILCKDGRIKLIDFGIAKRYRTDIDVDKLALGSKGFAAPEQFGDSKGKGLYNTDIRADIYGIGTTMYYLKTAKTYNSVPGSKSLYSFKDYFKTSHKLRKIIKKCTRNNPDLRYQSCIEILCSIKTLHIIGK
;
A
#
# COMPACT_ATOMS: atom_id res chain seq x y z
N MET A 1 -10.02 2.73 -25.40
CA MET A 1 -9.81 4.08 -24.83
C MET A 1 -8.62 4.69 -25.57
N ALA A 2 -8.81 5.88 -26.16
CA ALA A 2 -7.72 6.60 -26.82
C ALA A 2 -6.61 6.90 -25.81
N ASP A 3 -5.36 6.75 -26.23
CA ASP A 3 -4.20 7.19 -25.48
C ASP A 3 -4.23 8.72 -25.39
N ILE A 4 -4.07 9.28 -24.21
CA ILE A 4 -4.07 10.72 -23.97
C ILE A 4 -2.65 11.30 -23.90
N ILE A 5 -1.63 10.52 -24.26
CA ILE A 5 -0.23 11.00 -24.36
C ILE A 5 -0.18 12.13 -25.40
N ASN A 6 0.61 13.15 -25.12
CA ASN A 6 0.72 14.39 -25.89
C ASN A 6 -0.53 15.30 -25.90
N ASN A 7 -1.53 15.02 -25.06
CA ASN A 7 -2.69 15.89 -24.88
C ASN A 7 -2.58 16.71 -23.59
N ILE A 8 -3.34 17.82 -23.53
CA ILE A 8 -3.46 18.64 -22.33
C ILE A 8 -4.74 18.26 -21.58
N VAL A 9 -4.61 17.91 -20.31
CA VAL A 9 -5.70 17.60 -19.41
C VAL A 9 -6.04 18.83 -18.57
N GLY A 10 -7.35 19.19 -18.51
CA GLY A 10 -7.84 20.33 -17.74
C GLY A 10 -7.24 21.68 -18.15
N GLY A 11 -6.82 21.82 -19.41
CA GLY A 11 -6.19 23.06 -19.91
C GLY A 11 -4.82 23.39 -19.29
N ARG A 12 -4.24 22.45 -18.51
CA ARG A 12 -3.05 22.74 -17.68
C ARG A 12 -1.97 21.65 -17.72
N TYR A 13 -2.32 20.39 -17.74
CA TYR A 13 -1.35 19.30 -17.57
C TYR A 13 -1.08 18.59 -18.90
N TYR A 14 0.09 18.82 -19.48
CA TYR A 14 0.56 18.13 -20.67
C TYR A 14 1.04 16.73 -20.33
N ILE A 15 0.42 15.70 -20.89
CA ILE A 15 0.72 14.30 -20.63
C ILE A 15 1.99 13.87 -21.36
N LEU A 16 3.01 13.48 -20.57
CA LEU A 16 4.32 13.08 -21.09
C LEU A 16 4.38 11.59 -21.41
N GLU A 17 3.98 10.76 -20.43
CA GLU A 17 4.10 9.30 -20.54
C GLU A 17 3.14 8.56 -19.62
N LEU A 18 2.85 7.32 -19.95
CA LEU A 18 2.16 6.36 -19.09
C LEU A 18 3.15 5.76 -18.11
N ILE A 19 2.92 5.90 -16.79
CA ILE A 19 3.81 5.36 -15.74
C ILE A 19 3.21 4.20 -14.97
N GLY A 20 1.90 3.96 -15.07
CA GLY A 20 1.25 2.83 -14.40
C GLY A 20 -0.15 2.56 -14.93
N ARG A 21 -0.54 1.28 -14.92
CA ARG A 21 -1.90 0.84 -15.26
C ARG A 21 -2.33 -0.24 -14.27
N GLY A 22 -3.42 0.02 -13.57
CA GLY A 22 -4.08 -0.92 -12.67
C GLY A 22 -5.51 -1.22 -13.12
N GLY A 23 -6.22 -2.04 -12.35
CA GLY A 23 -7.60 -2.41 -12.66
C GLY A 23 -8.62 -1.25 -12.58
N SER A 24 -8.36 -0.26 -11.73
CA SER A 24 -9.28 0.87 -11.47
C SER A 24 -8.74 2.23 -11.89
N ALA A 25 -7.47 2.32 -12.25
CA ALA A 25 -6.84 3.60 -12.62
C ALA A 25 -5.66 3.43 -13.58
N ILE A 26 -5.41 4.49 -14.34
CA ILE A 26 -4.22 4.68 -15.15
C ILE A 26 -3.47 5.88 -14.60
N VAL A 27 -2.16 5.79 -14.44
CA VAL A 27 -1.33 6.88 -13.93
C VAL A 27 -0.41 7.38 -15.03
N TYR A 28 -0.44 8.67 -15.26
CA TYR A 28 0.38 9.36 -16.23
C TYR A 28 1.37 10.30 -15.53
N LYS A 29 2.54 10.47 -16.10
CA LYS A 29 3.43 11.59 -15.79
C LYS A 29 3.02 12.78 -16.66
N ALA A 30 2.92 13.94 -16.05
CA ALA A 30 2.49 15.14 -16.73
C ALA A 30 3.35 16.34 -16.32
N ARG A 31 3.42 17.34 -17.22
CA ARG A 31 4.02 18.64 -16.95
C ARG A 31 2.94 19.69 -16.85
N ASP A 32 2.96 20.46 -15.80
CA ASP A 32 2.14 21.68 -15.69
C ASP A 32 2.69 22.75 -16.63
N ILE A 33 1.90 23.20 -17.59
CA ILE A 33 2.31 24.19 -18.59
C ILE A 33 2.47 25.61 -18.02
N HIS A 34 1.93 25.89 -16.82
CA HIS A 34 2.03 27.20 -16.18
C HIS A 34 3.30 27.35 -15.34
N ASN A 35 3.71 26.29 -14.62
CA ASN A 35 4.86 26.38 -13.71
C ASN A 35 6.02 25.43 -14.07
N GLY A 36 5.86 24.59 -15.12
CA GLY A 36 6.87 23.62 -15.56
C GLY A 36 7.05 22.41 -14.63
N GLY A 37 6.31 22.33 -13.52
CA GLY A 37 6.41 21.24 -12.54
C GLY A 37 5.98 19.90 -13.09
N ILE A 38 6.54 18.82 -12.55
CA ILE A 38 6.18 17.43 -12.91
C ILE A 38 5.25 16.84 -11.86
N TYR A 39 4.15 16.26 -12.34
CA TYR A 39 3.07 15.70 -11.54
C TYR A 39 2.71 14.28 -12.01
N ALA A 40 2.10 13.50 -11.13
CA ALA A 40 1.41 12.27 -11.52
C ALA A 40 -0.09 12.56 -11.62
N LEU A 41 -0.72 12.16 -12.73
CA LEU A 41 -2.15 12.25 -12.94
C LEU A 41 -2.74 10.83 -12.89
N LYS A 42 -3.46 10.51 -11.82
CA LYS A 42 -4.17 9.23 -11.65
C LYS A 42 -5.57 9.38 -12.25
N LYS A 43 -5.76 8.84 -13.46
CA LYS A 43 -7.06 8.78 -14.14
C LYS A 43 -7.83 7.57 -13.64
N TYR A 44 -8.97 7.79 -13.03
CA TYR A 44 -9.89 6.72 -12.68
C TYR A 44 -10.70 6.29 -13.89
N ILE A 45 -10.76 4.97 -14.11
CA ILE A 45 -11.39 4.37 -15.29
C ILE A 45 -12.43 3.35 -14.88
N THR A 46 -13.58 3.38 -15.54
CA THR A 46 -14.53 2.29 -15.53
C THR A 46 -15.29 2.29 -16.85
N SER A 47 -15.44 1.10 -17.42
CA SER A 47 -16.33 0.86 -18.58
C SER A 47 -17.70 0.34 -18.11
N ASP A 48 -17.84 0.00 -16.84
CA ASP A 48 -19.05 -0.56 -16.26
C ASP A 48 -19.74 0.47 -15.37
N PRO A 49 -20.95 0.92 -15.74
CA PRO A 49 -21.73 1.86 -14.94
C PRO A 49 -22.01 1.36 -13.50
N ALA A 50 -22.16 0.04 -13.31
CA ALA A 50 -22.39 -0.55 -11.99
C ALA A 50 -21.16 -0.36 -11.06
N ASN A 51 -19.96 -0.35 -11.62
CA ASN A 51 -18.71 -0.13 -10.87
C ASN A 51 -18.37 1.35 -10.68
N ARG A 52 -19.06 2.28 -11.38
CA ARG A 52 -18.78 3.72 -11.32
C ARG A 52 -18.88 4.28 -9.91
N LYS A 53 -19.95 3.94 -9.20
CA LYS A 53 -20.17 4.38 -7.81
C LYS A 53 -19.03 3.94 -6.91
N ARG A 54 -18.64 2.67 -6.98
CA ARG A 54 -17.51 2.12 -6.18
C ARG A 54 -16.19 2.79 -6.50
N LEU A 55 -15.95 3.11 -7.78
CA LEU A 55 -14.74 3.79 -8.22
C LEU A 55 -14.66 5.21 -7.65
N LEU A 56 -15.77 5.97 -7.72
CA LEU A 56 -15.86 7.32 -7.17
C LEU A 56 -15.68 7.31 -5.65
N GLU A 57 -16.33 6.39 -4.94
CA GLU A 57 -16.14 6.23 -3.49
C GLU A 57 -14.67 5.91 -3.14
N GLY A 58 -13.97 5.11 -3.96
CA GLY A 58 -12.54 4.84 -3.78
C GLY A 58 -11.67 6.07 -3.99
N MET A 59 -11.97 6.85 -5.02
CA MET A 59 -11.30 8.11 -5.31
C MET A 59 -11.53 9.16 -4.19
N GLU A 60 -12.76 9.31 -3.74
CA GLU A 60 -13.12 10.23 -2.67
C GLU A 60 -12.40 9.87 -1.35
N ARG A 61 -12.33 8.58 -1.02
CA ARG A 61 -11.56 8.10 0.13
C ARG A 61 -10.08 8.43 0.00
N GLU A 62 -9.47 8.18 -1.17
CA GLU A 62 -8.06 8.49 -1.40
C GLU A 62 -7.79 10.00 -1.25
N LEU A 63 -8.65 10.83 -1.83
CA LEU A 63 -8.57 12.28 -1.72
C LEU A 63 -8.72 12.74 -0.26
N GLU A 64 -9.75 12.25 0.44
CA GLU A 64 -10.02 12.62 1.84
C GLU A 64 -8.85 12.25 2.76
N VAL A 65 -8.31 11.04 2.61
CA VAL A 65 -7.18 10.58 3.41
C VAL A 65 -5.95 11.44 3.14
N LEU A 66 -5.54 11.57 1.88
CA LEU A 66 -4.26 12.19 1.54
C LEU A 66 -4.29 13.73 1.67
N LYS A 67 -5.44 14.39 1.48
CA LYS A 67 -5.58 15.85 1.62
C LYS A 67 -5.30 16.32 3.05
N ASN A 68 -5.66 15.51 4.04
CA ASN A 68 -5.56 15.84 5.45
C ASN A 68 -4.35 15.21 6.15
N CYS A 69 -3.50 14.49 5.43
CA CYS A 69 -2.35 13.80 5.98
C CYS A 69 -1.04 14.38 5.47
N THR A 70 -0.12 14.66 6.39
CA THR A 70 1.23 15.14 6.05
C THR A 70 2.27 14.26 6.71
N HIS A 71 2.92 13.42 5.92
CA HIS A 71 4.03 12.58 6.38
C HIS A 71 4.98 12.29 5.20
N PRO A 72 6.31 12.19 5.40
CA PRO A 72 7.27 11.97 4.31
C PRO A 72 6.99 10.77 3.40
N VAL A 73 6.41 9.70 3.92
CA VAL A 73 6.06 8.50 3.13
C VAL A 73 4.73 8.62 2.38
N LEU A 74 3.96 9.69 2.60
CA LEU A 74 2.68 9.90 1.90
C LEU A 74 2.89 10.82 0.69
N PRO A 75 2.24 10.57 -0.45
CA PRO A 75 2.26 11.48 -1.58
C PRO A 75 1.40 12.71 -1.27
N LYS A 76 1.81 13.87 -1.79
CA LYS A 76 0.97 15.08 -1.73
C LYS A 76 -0.07 15.03 -2.83
N ILE A 77 -1.28 15.51 -2.54
CA ILE A 77 -2.31 15.82 -3.52
C ILE A 77 -2.34 17.31 -3.76
N PHE A 78 -2.47 17.71 -5.03
CA PHE A 78 -2.49 19.11 -5.44
C PHE A 78 -3.84 19.54 -5.98
N ASP A 79 -4.54 18.66 -6.74
CA ASP A 79 -5.77 19.03 -7.41
C ASP A 79 -6.61 17.79 -7.78
N LEU A 80 -7.90 18.02 -8.07
CA LEU A 80 -8.83 17.04 -8.62
C LEU A 80 -9.51 17.65 -9.85
N ILE A 81 -9.28 17.07 -11.02
CA ILE A 81 -9.83 17.56 -12.28
C ILE A 81 -10.94 16.63 -12.74
N LYS A 82 -12.10 17.20 -13.06
CA LYS A 82 -13.20 16.50 -13.70
C LYS A 82 -13.32 16.99 -15.16
N ILE A 83 -13.26 16.06 -16.10
CA ILE A 83 -13.47 16.32 -17.51
C ILE A 83 -14.49 15.30 -18.00
N GLU A 84 -15.69 15.77 -18.38
CA GLU A 84 -16.81 14.90 -18.73
C GLU A 84 -17.06 13.85 -17.66
N ASP A 85 -16.87 12.58 -18.02
CA ASP A 85 -17.02 11.44 -17.12
C ASP A 85 -15.71 10.93 -16.53
N ALA A 86 -14.57 11.55 -16.83
CA ALA A 86 -13.26 11.18 -16.33
C ALA A 86 -12.85 12.05 -15.14
N PHE A 87 -12.22 11.41 -14.15
CA PHE A 87 -11.65 12.07 -12.99
C PHE A 87 -10.14 11.83 -12.95
N PHE A 88 -9.40 12.92 -12.71
CA PHE A 88 -7.95 12.89 -12.60
C PHE A 88 -7.53 13.46 -11.25
N LEU A 89 -6.86 12.66 -10.44
CA LEU A 89 -6.23 13.10 -9.22
C LEU A 89 -4.80 13.56 -9.55
N VAL A 90 -4.52 14.84 -9.31
CA VAL A 90 -3.19 15.43 -9.51
C VAL A 90 -2.40 15.29 -8.23
N MET A 91 -1.27 14.58 -8.30
CA MET A 91 -0.49 14.26 -7.13
C MET A 91 1.03 14.38 -7.39
N GLU A 92 1.80 14.28 -6.32
CA GLU A 92 3.25 14.26 -6.36
C GLU A 92 3.75 13.18 -7.33
N TYR A 93 4.59 13.59 -8.31
CA TYR A 93 5.32 12.63 -9.11
C TYR A 93 6.48 12.07 -8.28
N ILE A 94 6.50 10.76 -8.16
CA ILE A 94 7.50 10.05 -7.38
C ILE A 94 8.49 9.39 -8.33
N ASP A 95 9.73 9.93 -8.39
CA ASP A 95 10.80 9.35 -9.20
C ASP A 95 11.43 8.17 -8.46
N GLY A 96 11.00 6.97 -8.81
CA GLY A 96 11.42 5.75 -8.14
C GLY A 96 10.88 4.48 -8.79
N ILE A 97 11.20 3.35 -8.18
CA ILE A 97 10.76 2.03 -8.59
C ILE A 97 9.88 1.41 -7.50
N ASN A 98 8.74 0.81 -7.83
CA ASN A 98 8.00 0.07 -6.82
C ASN A 98 8.75 -1.21 -6.41
N LEU A 99 8.61 -1.61 -5.15
CA LEU A 99 9.40 -2.72 -4.59
C LEU A 99 9.06 -4.07 -5.22
N LYS A 100 7.89 -4.25 -5.85
CA LYS A 100 7.61 -5.46 -6.61
C LYS A 100 8.51 -5.52 -7.84
N LYS A 101 8.51 -4.46 -8.65
CA LYS A 101 9.37 -4.35 -9.83
C LYS A 101 10.86 -4.41 -9.45
N TYR A 102 11.24 -3.79 -8.33
CA TYR A 102 12.60 -3.90 -7.81
C TYR A 102 13.02 -5.36 -7.56
N VAL A 103 12.15 -6.13 -6.90
CA VAL A 103 12.43 -7.57 -6.62
C VAL A 103 12.46 -8.39 -7.91
N ASP A 104 11.60 -8.09 -8.87
CA ASP A 104 11.56 -8.78 -10.16
C ASP A 104 12.85 -8.54 -10.98
N GLU A 105 13.44 -7.32 -10.92
CA GLU A 105 14.62 -6.92 -11.68
C GLU A 105 15.95 -7.21 -10.96
N TYR A 106 16.01 -6.97 -9.65
CA TYR A 106 17.27 -7.00 -8.87
C TYR A 106 17.31 -8.10 -7.81
N GLY A 107 16.22 -8.85 -7.64
CA GLY A 107 16.12 -9.89 -6.61
C GLY A 107 15.73 -9.34 -5.24
N THR A 108 15.81 -10.21 -4.24
CA THR A 108 15.33 -9.91 -2.87
C THR A 108 16.21 -8.89 -2.15
N LEU A 109 15.59 -8.12 -1.26
CA LEU A 109 16.31 -7.10 -0.50
C LEU A 109 17.32 -7.71 0.49
N SER A 110 18.48 -7.08 0.63
CA SER A 110 19.37 -7.34 1.77
C SER A 110 18.67 -7.02 3.09
N THR A 111 19.09 -7.64 4.19
CA THR A 111 18.48 -7.35 5.50
C THR A 111 18.61 -5.89 5.88
N LYS A 112 19.76 -5.27 5.59
CA LYS A 112 20.03 -3.84 5.85
C LYS A 112 19.02 -2.94 5.09
N MET A 113 18.78 -3.24 3.80
CA MET A 113 17.83 -2.48 2.99
C MET A 113 16.38 -2.71 3.44
N LEU A 114 16.01 -3.96 3.74
CA LEU A 114 14.68 -4.29 4.28
C LEU A 114 14.39 -3.49 5.55
N VAL A 115 15.34 -3.44 6.48
CA VAL A 115 15.17 -2.70 7.73
C VAL A 115 14.92 -1.21 7.46
N LYS A 116 15.75 -0.57 6.62
CA LYS A 116 15.57 0.85 6.25
C LYS A 116 14.22 1.14 5.61
N VAL A 117 13.73 0.24 4.76
CA VAL A 117 12.40 0.35 4.15
C VAL A 117 11.30 0.20 5.21
N MET A 118 11.40 -0.82 6.06
CA MET A 118 10.38 -1.09 7.08
C MET A 118 10.34 -0.05 8.19
N GLU A 119 11.46 0.57 8.54
CA GLU A 119 11.48 1.71 9.45
C GLU A 119 10.62 2.87 8.94
N GLN A 120 10.73 3.19 7.66
CA GLN A 120 9.93 4.24 7.02
C GLN A 120 8.45 3.83 6.89
N VAL A 121 8.19 2.58 6.49
CA VAL A 121 6.82 2.02 6.43
C VAL A 121 6.17 2.12 7.80
N CYS A 122 6.80 1.60 8.86
CA CYS A 122 6.25 1.63 10.21
C CYS A 122 6.06 3.06 10.74
N SER A 123 6.95 4.01 10.38
CA SER A 123 6.78 5.42 10.72
C SER A 123 5.51 6.00 10.10
N GLY A 124 5.27 5.75 8.82
CA GLY A 124 4.05 6.19 8.13
C GLY A 124 2.78 5.56 8.69
N PHE A 125 2.81 4.27 8.97
CA PHE A 125 1.67 3.58 9.59
C PHE A 125 1.41 4.03 11.02
N TYR A 126 2.46 4.27 11.80
CA TYR A 126 2.29 4.87 13.13
C TYR A 126 1.58 6.21 13.05
N TYR A 127 1.99 7.08 12.11
CA TYR A 127 1.31 8.35 11.87
C TYR A 127 -0.17 8.16 11.51
N LEU A 128 -0.49 7.30 10.52
CA LEU A 128 -1.86 7.04 10.10
C LEU A 128 -2.73 6.48 11.23
N HIS A 129 -2.18 5.56 12.01
CA HIS A 129 -2.86 4.90 13.14
C HIS A 129 -3.05 5.84 14.34
N SER A 130 -2.22 6.89 14.49
CA SER A 130 -2.33 7.88 15.57
C SER A 130 -3.36 8.98 15.32
N LEU A 131 -3.90 9.05 14.11
CA LEU A 131 -4.93 10.01 13.77
C LEU A 131 -6.26 9.68 14.48
N SER A 132 -7.13 10.71 14.65
CA SER A 132 -8.46 10.53 15.23
C SER A 132 -9.54 10.98 14.23
N PRO A 133 -10.32 10.07 13.66
CA PRO A 133 -10.21 8.61 13.74
C PRO A 133 -8.96 8.06 13.03
N ALA A 134 -8.44 6.91 13.50
CA ALA A 134 -7.31 6.24 12.90
C ALA A 134 -7.58 5.86 11.42
N ILE A 135 -6.57 5.93 10.59
CA ILE A 135 -6.66 5.49 9.19
C ILE A 135 -6.02 4.11 9.06
N VAL A 136 -6.80 3.14 8.60
CA VAL A 136 -6.35 1.79 8.24
C VAL A 136 -6.15 1.72 6.73
N TYR A 137 -4.94 1.36 6.30
CA TYR A 137 -4.54 1.40 4.88
C TYR A 137 -5.07 0.20 4.07
N ARG A 138 -4.99 -1.01 4.62
CA ARG A 138 -5.57 -2.28 4.14
C ARG A 138 -4.99 -2.89 2.85
N ASP A 139 -4.08 -2.24 2.15
CA ASP A 139 -3.50 -2.75 0.90
C ASP A 139 -1.97 -2.64 0.84
N LEU A 140 -1.29 -2.89 1.96
CA LEU A 140 0.16 -2.88 1.96
C LEU A 140 0.71 -4.10 1.21
N LYS A 141 1.44 -3.81 0.14
CA LYS A 141 2.13 -4.78 -0.71
C LYS A 141 3.33 -4.13 -1.40
N PRO A 142 4.32 -4.89 -1.87
CA PRO A 142 5.51 -4.34 -2.54
C PRO A 142 5.19 -3.42 -3.73
N ALA A 143 4.12 -3.70 -4.47
CA ALA A 143 3.69 -2.88 -5.60
C ALA A 143 3.23 -1.47 -5.19
N ASN A 144 2.79 -1.30 -3.94
CA ASN A 144 2.29 -0.03 -3.39
C ASN A 144 3.36 0.74 -2.60
N ILE A 145 4.62 0.31 -2.62
CA ILE A 145 5.76 1.00 -2.01
C ILE A 145 6.73 1.40 -3.12
N ILE A 146 6.91 2.69 -3.35
CA ILE A 146 7.93 3.20 -4.27
C ILE A 146 9.20 3.51 -3.49
N LEU A 147 10.32 2.95 -3.93
CA LEU A 147 11.65 3.30 -3.47
C LEU A 147 12.21 4.40 -4.36
N CYS A 148 12.45 5.57 -3.79
CA CYS A 148 13.06 6.70 -4.47
C CYS A 148 14.58 6.53 -4.60
N LYS A 149 15.19 7.25 -5.53
CA LYS A 149 16.65 7.22 -5.77
C LYS A 149 17.48 7.61 -4.56
N ASP A 150 16.95 8.44 -3.69
CA ASP A 150 17.60 8.90 -2.44
C ASP A 150 17.41 7.95 -1.25
N GLY A 151 16.74 6.80 -1.46
CA GLY A 151 16.47 5.80 -0.42
C GLY A 151 15.24 6.09 0.43
N ARG A 152 14.52 7.18 0.20
CA ARG A 152 13.20 7.39 0.78
C ARG A 152 12.18 6.45 0.14
N ILE A 153 11.09 6.19 0.85
CA ILE A 153 9.96 5.46 0.28
C ILE A 153 8.71 6.34 0.22
N LYS A 154 7.81 5.99 -0.69
CA LYS A 154 6.45 6.54 -0.74
C LYS A 154 5.45 5.40 -0.81
N LEU A 155 4.38 5.51 -0.01
CA LEU A 155 3.21 4.63 -0.10
C LEU A 155 2.27 5.22 -1.15
N ILE A 156 1.74 4.37 -2.01
CA ILE A 156 0.79 4.78 -3.05
C ILE A 156 -0.49 3.94 -2.95
N ASP A 157 -1.57 4.45 -3.55
CA ASP A 157 -2.86 3.76 -3.66
C ASP A 157 -3.64 3.61 -2.33
N PHE A 158 -4.34 4.68 -1.94
CA PHE A 158 -5.20 4.74 -0.75
C PHE A 158 -6.68 4.44 -1.04
N GLY A 159 -6.99 3.90 -2.23
CA GLY A 159 -8.37 3.70 -2.71
C GLY A 159 -9.24 2.78 -1.84
N ILE A 160 -8.63 1.93 -1.00
CA ILE A 160 -9.34 1.09 -0.02
C ILE A 160 -9.00 1.41 1.43
N ALA A 161 -8.26 2.48 1.68
CA ALA A 161 -8.03 2.96 3.04
C ALA A 161 -9.35 3.40 3.69
N LYS A 162 -9.46 3.27 5.01
CA LYS A 162 -10.65 3.74 5.75
C LYS A 162 -10.27 4.44 7.05
N ARG A 163 -11.14 5.38 7.48
CA ARG A 163 -11.14 5.90 8.85
C ARG A 163 -11.81 4.87 9.76
N TYR A 164 -11.13 4.47 10.81
CA TYR A 164 -11.63 3.46 11.74
C TYR A 164 -12.64 4.09 12.72
N ARG A 165 -13.86 3.52 12.76
CA ARG A 165 -14.91 3.90 13.72
C ARG A 165 -15.37 2.63 14.43
N THR A 166 -15.36 2.63 15.74
CA THR A 166 -15.69 1.47 16.59
C THR A 166 -17.16 1.08 16.55
N ASP A 167 -18.04 2.02 16.21
CA ASP A 167 -19.50 1.94 16.40
C ASP A 167 -20.32 1.61 15.14
N ILE A 168 -19.73 1.68 13.93
CA ILE A 168 -20.50 1.65 12.69
C ILE A 168 -19.90 0.71 11.60
N ASP A 169 -18.66 0.32 11.69
CA ASP A 169 -17.91 -0.19 10.54
C ASP A 169 -17.77 -1.72 10.49
N VAL A 170 -18.80 -2.37 10.01
CA VAL A 170 -18.62 -3.71 9.41
C VAL A 170 -18.20 -3.51 7.96
N ASP A 171 -17.01 -4.03 7.59
CA ASP A 171 -16.57 -4.01 6.19
C ASP A 171 -17.56 -4.81 5.33
N LYS A 172 -18.30 -4.12 4.46
CA LYS A 172 -19.33 -4.73 3.61
C LYS A 172 -18.79 -5.53 2.43
N LEU A 173 -17.48 -5.43 2.17
CA LEU A 173 -16.81 -6.05 1.02
C LEU A 173 -15.47 -6.63 1.44
N ALA A 174 -15.13 -7.80 0.89
CA ALA A 174 -13.77 -8.33 0.95
C ALA A 174 -12.83 -7.41 0.15
N LEU A 175 -11.91 -6.74 0.83
CA LEU A 175 -11.00 -5.77 0.25
C LEU A 175 -9.56 -6.13 0.61
N GLY A 176 -8.67 -6.07 -0.38
CA GLY A 176 -7.25 -6.31 -0.19
C GLY A 176 -6.65 -7.23 -1.25
N SER A 177 -5.34 -7.28 -1.29
CA SER A 177 -4.59 -8.08 -2.26
C SER A 177 -4.30 -9.48 -1.74
N LYS A 178 -4.68 -10.53 -2.50
CA LYS A 178 -4.40 -11.93 -2.15
C LYS A 178 -2.90 -12.14 -1.85
N GLY A 179 -2.62 -12.85 -0.73
CA GLY A 179 -1.27 -13.12 -0.28
C GLY A 179 -0.61 -11.99 0.53
N PHE A 180 -1.28 -10.84 0.68
CA PHE A 180 -0.82 -9.71 1.49
C PHE A 180 -1.84 -9.28 2.54
N ALA A 181 -3.11 -9.26 2.20
CA ALA A 181 -4.17 -8.82 3.10
C ALA A 181 -4.43 -9.82 4.23
N ALA A 182 -4.83 -9.29 5.38
CA ALA A 182 -5.12 -10.06 6.57
C ALA A 182 -6.39 -10.92 6.40
N PRO A 183 -6.47 -12.09 7.07
CA PRO A 183 -7.62 -13.00 6.95
C PRO A 183 -8.96 -12.31 7.21
N GLU A 184 -9.02 -11.43 8.20
CA GLU A 184 -10.22 -10.68 8.57
C GLU A 184 -10.70 -9.70 7.49
N GLN A 185 -9.88 -9.37 6.51
CA GLN A 185 -10.28 -8.55 5.36
C GLN A 185 -11.14 -9.32 4.36
N PHE A 186 -11.15 -10.64 4.42
CA PHE A 186 -11.92 -11.52 3.51
C PHE A 186 -13.17 -12.13 4.14
N GLY A 187 -13.47 -11.81 5.41
CA GLY A 187 -14.57 -12.41 6.16
C GLY A 187 -14.23 -13.78 6.76
N ASP A 188 -15.22 -14.41 7.40
CA ASP A 188 -15.05 -15.77 7.93
C ASP A 188 -15.04 -16.81 6.80
N SER A 189 -14.66 -18.05 7.14
CA SER A 189 -14.60 -19.18 6.19
C SER A 189 -15.99 -19.55 5.59
N LYS A 190 -17.07 -18.96 6.10
CA LYS A 190 -18.46 -19.18 5.65
C LYS A 190 -18.99 -17.99 4.83
N GLY A 191 -18.17 -16.94 4.58
CA GLY A 191 -18.60 -15.71 3.92
C GLY A 191 -19.66 -14.92 4.70
N LYS A 192 -19.88 -15.27 5.98
CA LYS A 192 -20.80 -14.58 6.88
C LYS A 192 -19.98 -13.80 7.90
N GLY A 193 -20.27 -12.53 8.01
CA GLY A 193 -19.62 -11.65 8.96
C GLY A 193 -18.34 -11.02 8.38
N LEU A 194 -18.51 -9.81 7.92
CA LEU A 194 -17.39 -8.95 7.57
C LEU A 194 -16.81 -8.45 8.89
N TYR A 195 -15.59 -8.82 9.17
CA TYR A 195 -14.93 -8.37 10.38
C TYR A 195 -14.61 -6.88 10.30
N ASN A 196 -14.71 -6.21 11.42
CA ASN A 196 -14.25 -4.84 11.52
C ASN A 196 -12.71 -4.82 11.47
N THR A 197 -12.14 -4.48 10.31
CA THR A 197 -10.68 -4.37 10.15
C THR A 197 -10.17 -3.16 10.90
N ASP A 198 -9.25 -3.36 11.83
CA ASP A 198 -8.55 -2.32 12.56
C ASP A 198 -7.07 -2.19 12.11
N ILE A 199 -6.29 -1.37 12.80
CA ILE A 199 -4.89 -1.10 12.51
C ILE A 199 -4.02 -2.38 12.45
N ARG A 200 -4.46 -3.48 13.06
CA ARG A 200 -3.72 -4.75 13.08
C ARG A 200 -3.81 -5.52 11.78
N ALA A 201 -4.74 -5.14 10.88
CA ALA A 201 -4.74 -5.61 9.49
C ALA A 201 -3.50 -5.08 8.74
N ASP A 202 -3.12 -3.83 8.96
CA ASP A 202 -1.89 -3.26 8.38
C ASP A 202 -0.63 -3.92 8.93
N ILE A 203 -0.62 -4.29 10.21
CA ILE A 203 0.48 -5.06 10.83
C ILE A 203 0.68 -6.41 10.13
N TYR A 204 -0.42 -7.08 9.77
CA TYR A 204 -0.34 -8.30 8.98
C TYR A 204 0.26 -8.03 7.59
N GLY A 205 -0.18 -6.96 6.90
CA GLY A 205 0.36 -6.51 5.62
C GLY A 205 1.87 -6.18 5.68
N ILE A 206 2.35 -5.59 6.79
CA ILE A 206 3.79 -5.38 7.03
C ILE A 206 4.54 -6.72 7.07
N GLY A 207 4.01 -7.71 7.78
CA GLY A 207 4.61 -9.04 7.88
C GLY A 207 4.70 -9.76 6.53
N THR A 208 3.61 -9.78 5.77
CA THR A 208 3.55 -10.42 4.46
C THR A 208 4.42 -9.70 3.42
N THR A 209 4.50 -8.37 3.50
CA THR A 209 5.39 -7.56 2.67
C THR A 209 6.87 -7.86 2.98
N MET A 210 7.26 -7.91 4.26
CA MET A 210 8.61 -8.32 4.66
C MET A 210 8.96 -9.72 4.14
N TYR A 211 8.02 -10.65 4.22
CA TYR A 211 8.20 -11.99 3.70
C TYR A 211 8.49 -11.98 2.19
N TYR A 212 7.65 -11.27 1.42
CA TYR A 212 7.85 -11.14 -0.03
C TYR A 212 9.20 -10.53 -0.39
N LEU A 213 9.56 -9.43 0.26
CA LEU A 213 10.82 -8.72 -0.01
C LEU A 213 12.08 -9.56 0.29
N LYS A 214 11.94 -10.60 1.13
CA LYS A 214 13.02 -11.54 1.46
C LYS A 214 13.01 -12.84 0.67
N THR A 215 11.89 -13.19 0.03
CA THR A 215 11.74 -14.52 -0.59
C THR A 215 11.29 -14.47 -2.05
N ALA A 216 10.86 -13.29 -2.54
CA ALA A 216 10.16 -13.10 -3.81
C ALA A 216 8.89 -13.97 -3.95
N LYS A 217 8.31 -14.44 -2.84
CA LYS A 217 7.12 -15.30 -2.80
C LYS A 217 6.02 -14.67 -1.99
N THR A 218 4.78 -14.80 -2.43
CA THR A 218 3.60 -14.36 -1.68
C THR A 218 3.36 -15.26 -0.48
N TYR A 219 2.84 -14.66 0.59
CA TYR A 219 2.46 -15.37 1.81
C TYR A 219 1.09 -16.03 1.60
N ASN A 220 1.05 -17.36 1.45
CA ASN A 220 -0.20 -18.11 1.29
C ASN A 220 -0.77 -18.45 2.66
N SER A 221 -1.61 -17.59 3.21
CA SER A 221 -2.46 -17.91 4.36
C SER A 221 -3.83 -18.37 3.85
N VAL A 222 -3.94 -19.63 3.44
CA VAL A 222 -5.26 -20.26 3.29
C VAL A 222 -5.66 -20.78 4.68
N PRO A 223 -6.85 -20.44 5.22
CA PRO A 223 -7.35 -21.07 6.44
C PRO A 223 -7.37 -22.58 6.27
N GLY A 224 -6.65 -23.32 7.11
CA GLY A 224 -6.54 -24.79 7.03
C GLY A 224 -5.35 -25.33 6.24
N SER A 225 -4.62 -24.53 5.47
CA SER A 225 -3.34 -24.98 4.93
C SER A 225 -2.26 -24.89 6.01
N LYS A 226 -1.54 -25.99 6.25
CA LYS A 226 -0.25 -25.94 6.96
C LYS A 226 0.56 -24.91 6.19
N SER A 227 0.93 -23.78 6.82
CA SER A 227 1.77 -22.73 6.23
C SER A 227 2.92 -23.37 5.47
N LEU A 228 2.78 -23.47 4.15
CA LEU A 228 3.85 -23.91 3.27
C LEU A 228 4.80 -22.73 3.10
N TYR A 229 5.52 -22.42 4.19
CA TYR A 229 6.78 -21.73 4.04
C TYR A 229 7.62 -22.58 3.08
N SER A 230 8.07 -22.01 1.97
CA SER A 230 9.15 -22.68 1.22
C SER A 230 10.35 -22.71 2.16
N PHE A 231 10.53 -23.87 2.78
CA PHE A 231 11.46 -24.09 3.89
C PHE A 231 12.88 -23.59 3.57
N LYS A 232 13.34 -23.77 2.31
CA LYS A 232 14.71 -23.46 1.91
C LYS A 232 15.06 -21.96 1.91
N ASP A 233 14.18 -21.09 1.41
CA ASP A 233 14.46 -19.64 1.32
C ASP A 233 14.24 -18.92 2.64
N TYR A 234 13.33 -19.43 3.45
CA TYR A 234 13.06 -18.91 4.78
C TYR A 234 14.23 -19.18 5.75
N PHE A 235 14.98 -20.29 5.57
CA PHE A 235 16.17 -20.55 6.38
C PHE A 235 17.35 -19.60 6.10
N LYS A 236 17.42 -18.98 4.92
CA LYS A 236 18.41 -17.94 4.63
C LYS A 236 18.12 -16.63 5.37
N THR A 237 16.94 -16.49 5.95
CA THR A 237 16.51 -15.32 6.71
C THR A 237 16.90 -15.49 8.18
N SER A 238 17.41 -14.45 8.84
CA SER A 238 17.79 -14.53 10.26
C SER A 238 16.63 -14.98 11.14
N HIS A 239 16.92 -15.76 12.19
CA HIS A 239 15.92 -16.26 13.13
C HIS A 239 15.06 -15.14 13.75
N LYS A 240 15.69 -13.97 14.05
CA LYS A 240 14.99 -12.81 14.60
C LYS A 240 13.97 -12.25 13.60
N LEU A 241 14.36 -12.05 12.33
CA LEU A 241 13.44 -11.54 11.31
C LEU A 241 12.26 -12.51 11.08
N ARG A 242 12.54 -13.81 11.10
CA ARG A 242 11.47 -14.83 11.04
C ARG A 242 10.46 -14.71 12.18
N LYS A 243 10.93 -14.48 13.42
CA LYS A 243 10.05 -14.25 14.58
C LYS A 243 9.17 -13.02 14.39
N ILE A 244 9.75 -11.92 13.86
CA ILE A 244 8.98 -10.69 13.59
C ILE A 244 7.89 -10.97 12.57
N ILE A 245 8.24 -11.53 11.40
CA ILE A 245 7.27 -11.89 10.35
C ILE A 245 6.17 -12.79 10.92
N LYS A 246 6.55 -13.86 11.64
CA LYS A 246 5.59 -14.81 12.23
C LYS A 246 4.65 -14.13 13.23
N LYS A 247 5.12 -13.18 14.03
CA LYS A 247 4.26 -12.44 14.96
C LYS A 247 3.31 -11.50 14.22
N CYS A 248 3.78 -10.78 13.21
CA CYS A 248 2.93 -9.93 12.36
C CYS A 248 1.80 -10.73 11.69
N THR A 249 2.11 -11.94 11.19
CA THR A 249 1.21 -12.74 10.34
C THR A 249 0.38 -13.77 11.12
N ARG A 250 0.14 -13.57 12.41
CA ARG A 250 -0.79 -14.40 13.18
C ARG A 250 -2.21 -14.22 12.64
N ASN A 251 -2.98 -15.32 12.52
CA ASN A 251 -4.37 -15.26 12.08
C ASN A 251 -5.23 -14.45 13.07
N ASN A 252 -5.09 -14.71 14.37
CA ASN A 252 -5.73 -13.90 15.40
C ASN A 252 -5.01 -12.56 15.56
N PRO A 253 -5.69 -11.40 15.33
CA PRO A 253 -5.11 -10.07 15.49
C PRO A 253 -4.53 -9.80 16.90
N ASP A 254 -5.12 -10.35 17.95
CA ASP A 254 -4.67 -10.17 19.34
C ASP A 254 -3.27 -10.76 19.59
N LEU A 255 -2.87 -11.75 18.79
CA LEU A 255 -1.56 -12.39 18.87
C LEU A 255 -0.49 -11.72 18.01
N ARG A 256 -0.84 -10.66 17.27
CA ARG A 256 0.09 -9.84 16.48
C ARG A 256 0.79 -8.80 17.38
N TYR A 257 1.66 -8.02 16.80
CA TYR A 257 2.02 -6.72 17.37
C TYR A 257 0.77 -5.85 17.44
N GLN A 258 0.67 -5.01 18.48
CA GLN A 258 -0.50 -4.14 18.67
C GLN A 258 -0.25 -2.73 18.14
N SER A 259 1.00 -2.40 17.78
CA SER A 259 1.36 -1.12 17.17
C SER A 259 2.58 -1.24 16.26
N CYS A 260 2.73 -0.28 15.35
CA CYS A 260 3.92 -0.18 14.51
C CYS A 260 5.20 0.17 15.31
N ILE A 261 5.08 0.79 16.49
CA ILE A 261 6.21 1.06 17.39
C ILE A 261 6.81 -0.26 17.88
N GLU A 262 6.01 -1.23 18.27
CA GLU A 262 6.51 -2.54 18.70
C GLU A 262 7.30 -3.24 17.58
N ILE A 263 6.83 -3.11 16.34
CA ILE A 263 7.56 -3.65 15.18
C ILE A 263 8.88 -2.90 15.00
N LEU A 264 8.87 -1.56 15.06
CA LEU A 264 10.08 -0.73 14.96
C LEU A 264 11.13 -1.12 16.01
N CYS A 265 10.72 -1.28 17.26
CA CYS A 265 11.63 -1.73 18.34
C CYS A 265 12.23 -3.11 18.01
N SER A 266 11.41 -4.03 17.50
CA SER A 266 11.86 -5.38 17.14
C SER A 266 12.81 -5.37 15.93
N ILE A 267 12.55 -4.54 14.91
CA ILE A 267 13.39 -4.42 13.70
C ILE A 267 14.75 -3.78 14.02
N LYS A 268 14.79 -2.76 14.86
CA LYS A 268 16.05 -2.13 15.28
C LYS A 268 17.04 -3.11 15.90
N THR A 269 16.57 -4.17 16.56
CA THR A 269 17.44 -5.23 17.09
C THR A 269 18.16 -6.04 16.00
N LEU A 270 17.72 -5.95 14.73
CA LEU A 270 18.40 -6.61 13.60
C LEU A 270 19.69 -5.89 13.19
N HIS A 271 19.81 -4.58 13.47
CA HIS A 271 21.03 -3.80 13.16
C HIS A 271 22.22 -4.13 14.07
N ILE A 272 21.98 -4.64 15.29
CA ILE A 272 23.01 -4.80 16.32
C ILE A 272 23.90 -6.03 16.04
N ILE A 273 23.53 -6.92 15.13
CA ILE A 273 24.19 -8.22 14.93
C ILE A 273 24.96 -8.31 13.60
N GLY A 274 25.01 -7.26 12.84
CA GLY A 274 25.72 -7.16 11.56
C GLY A 274 27.12 -6.48 11.66
N LYS A 275 27.74 -6.54 12.87
CA LYS A 275 29.15 -6.17 13.05
C LYS A 275 29.97 -7.41 13.29
#